data_112555e9ee7b6da41b3a1e9a4458eff5
#
_entry.id   112555e9ee7b6da41b3a1e9a4458eff5
#
_cell.length_a   1.000
_cell.length_b   1.000
_cell.length_c   1.000
_cell.angle_alpha   90.00
_cell.angle_beta   90.00
_cell.angle_gamma   90.00
#
_symmetry.space_group_name_H-M   'P 1'
#
loop_
_entity.id
_entity.type
_entity.pdbx_description
1 polymer ?
#
loop_
_entity_poly.entity_id
_entity_poly.type
_entity_poly.pdbx_seq_one_letter_code
_entity_poly.pdbx_strand_id
1 'polypeptide(L)'
;MNPGHQVNRERLEYGSKTAALVGRRVLEVRYSDLRSFADEPATWDYGDWHHAVMGVELLTDRGPSCVLWSDTFFPYGVEVFHTPMSEHTGDGECGPGSRDVSRSGRWRERLGSPVANVETFWERFTVGPGYRGDGQISDACEVDVPVALRIDFAAGPAWMVAGIPQYPDMREVFVPGDEIMVVFTVERMRQIGFPDSEFLTVSRG
;
A
#
# COMPACT_ATOMS: atom_id res chain seq x y z
N MET A 1 20.63 -7.15 -21.86
CA MET A 1 19.30 -6.53 -21.90
C MET A 1 19.46 -5.09 -21.39
N ASN A 2 18.88 -4.09 -22.04
CA ASN A 2 19.09 -2.69 -21.63
C ASN A 2 18.25 -2.41 -20.37
N PRO A 3 18.84 -2.01 -19.22
CA PRO A 3 18.13 -1.82 -17.96
C PRO A 3 16.94 -0.84 -18.06
N GLY A 4 17.03 0.18 -18.89
CA GLY A 4 15.92 1.12 -19.09
C GLY A 4 14.69 0.54 -19.77
N HIS A 5 14.81 -0.54 -20.53
CA HIS A 5 13.67 -1.24 -21.12
C HIS A 5 12.94 -2.14 -20.12
N GLN A 6 13.67 -2.69 -19.14
CA GLN A 6 13.11 -3.55 -18.11
C GLN A 6 12.26 -2.74 -17.14
N VAL A 7 12.77 -1.62 -16.64
CA VAL A 7 12.04 -0.72 -15.71
C VAL A 7 10.72 -0.22 -16.34
N ASN A 8 10.72 0.16 -17.62
CA ASN A 8 9.50 0.58 -18.31
C ASN A 8 8.46 -0.55 -18.43
N ARG A 9 8.89 -1.79 -18.65
CA ARG A 9 7.99 -2.93 -18.74
C ARG A 9 7.34 -3.23 -17.40
N GLU A 10 8.11 -3.26 -16.33
CA GLU A 10 7.63 -3.51 -14.96
C GLU A 10 6.61 -2.45 -14.52
N ARG A 11 6.86 -1.17 -14.80
CA ARG A 11 5.90 -0.09 -14.55
C ARG A 11 4.60 -0.24 -15.35
N LEU A 12 4.67 -0.66 -16.60
CA LEU A 12 3.48 -0.90 -17.43
C LEU A 12 2.66 -2.08 -16.90
N GLU A 13 3.31 -3.17 -16.51
CA GLU A 13 2.65 -4.32 -15.91
C GLU A 13 2.01 -3.96 -14.57
N TYR A 14 2.69 -3.20 -13.72
CA TYR A 14 2.13 -2.67 -12.49
C TYR A 14 0.93 -1.75 -12.75
N GLY A 15 1.03 -0.82 -13.69
CA GLY A 15 -0.07 0.05 -14.09
C GLY A 15 -1.30 -0.73 -14.58
N SER A 16 -1.11 -1.85 -15.28
CA SER A 16 -2.21 -2.73 -15.67
C SER A 16 -2.87 -3.44 -14.48
N LYS A 17 -2.07 -3.89 -13.50
CA LYS A 17 -2.59 -4.49 -12.25
C LYS A 17 -3.41 -3.47 -11.47
N THR A 18 -2.90 -2.26 -11.27
CA THR A 18 -3.61 -1.22 -10.50
C THR A 18 -4.87 -0.74 -11.22
N ALA A 19 -4.81 -0.55 -12.53
CA ALA A 19 -5.96 -0.16 -13.36
C ALA A 19 -7.11 -1.18 -13.33
N ALA A 20 -6.82 -2.46 -13.10
CA ALA A 20 -7.85 -3.48 -12.99
C ALA A 20 -8.75 -3.34 -11.74
N LEU A 21 -8.41 -2.49 -10.78
CA LEU A 21 -9.28 -2.11 -9.66
C LEU A 21 -10.40 -1.15 -10.11
N VAL A 22 -10.18 -0.34 -11.13
CA VAL A 22 -11.15 0.67 -11.59
C VAL A 22 -12.47 0.02 -11.99
N GLY A 23 -13.56 0.58 -11.51
CA GLY A 23 -14.92 0.09 -11.72
C GLY A 23 -15.33 -1.08 -10.84
N ARG A 24 -14.43 -1.70 -10.06
CA ARG A 24 -14.81 -2.71 -9.05
C ARG A 24 -15.51 -2.04 -7.88
N ARG A 25 -16.46 -2.73 -7.26
CA ARG A 25 -17.12 -2.29 -6.01
C ARG A 25 -16.49 -3.03 -4.84
N VAL A 26 -15.90 -2.29 -3.92
CA VAL A 26 -15.38 -2.86 -2.68
C VAL A 26 -16.57 -3.13 -1.75
N LEU A 27 -16.71 -4.38 -1.31
CA LEU A 27 -17.82 -4.84 -0.47
C LEU A 27 -17.39 -5.03 0.99
N GLU A 28 -16.14 -5.41 1.20
CA GLU A 28 -15.56 -5.64 2.52
C GLU A 28 -14.06 -5.29 2.47
N VAL A 29 -13.52 -4.84 3.60
CA VAL A 29 -12.10 -4.53 3.76
C VAL A 29 -11.56 -5.24 4.99
N ARG A 30 -10.43 -5.90 4.83
CA ARG A 30 -9.69 -6.55 5.91
C ARG A 30 -8.28 -6.04 5.97
N TYR A 31 -7.76 -5.91 7.19
CA TYR A 31 -6.34 -5.68 7.43
C TYR A 31 -5.69 -6.96 7.90
N SER A 32 -4.47 -7.18 7.46
CA SER A 32 -3.61 -8.25 7.96
C SER A 32 -2.53 -7.65 8.85
N ASP A 33 -2.44 -8.19 10.05
CA ASP A 33 -1.51 -7.74 11.07
C ASP A 33 -0.74 -8.92 11.64
N LEU A 34 0.45 -8.68 12.16
CA LEU A 34 1.16 -9.68 12.95
C LEU A 34 0.28 -10.08 14.13
N ARG A 35 0.16 -11.38 14.36
CA ARG A 35 -0.57 -11.86 15.55
C ARG A 35 0.13 -11.31 16.78
N SER A 36 -0.54 -10.37 17.46
CA SER A 36 -0.09 -9.93 18.77
C SER A 36 -0.24 -11.09 19.76
N PHE A 37 0.83 -11.44 20.44
CA PHE A 37 0.78 -12.35 21.59
C PHE A 37 0.28 -11.63 22.86
N ALA A 38 -0.06 -10.35 22.77
CA ALA A 38 -0.63 -9.57 23.84
C ALA A 38 -2.15 -9.75 23.89
N ASP A 39 -2.71 -9.80 25.10
CA ASP A 39 -4.16 -9.94 25.33
C ASP A 39 -4.97 -8.71 24.86
N GLU A 40 -4.30 -7.59 24.56
CA GLU A 40 -4.93 -6.38 24.04
C GLU A 40 -4.64 -6.21 22.54
N PRO A 41 -5.68 -5.98 21.71
CA PRO A 41 -5.48 -5.68 20.31
C PRO A 41 -4.72 -4.35 20.16
N ALA A 42 -3.66 -4.35 19.35
CA ALA A 42 -2.94 -3.14 19.02
C ALA A 42 -3.88 -2.08 18.43
N THR A 43 -3.66 -0.82 18.81
CA THR A 43 -4.38 0.30 18.22
C THR A 43 -4.02 0.38 16.72
N TRP A 44 -5.02 0.40 15.87
CA TRP A 44 -4.86 0.43 14.41
C TRP A 44 -5.60 1.62 13.76
N ASP A 45 -6.61 2.18 14.43
CA ASP A 45 -7.41 3.32 13.97
C ASP A 45 -6.96 4.58 14.72
N TYR A 46 -6.36 5.51 13.98
CA TYR A 46 -5.87 6.81 14.45
C TYR A 46 -6.72 7.97 13.91
N GLY A 47 -7.91 7.67 13.38
CA GLY A 47 -8.90 8.63 12.91
C GLY A 47 -8.74 9.02 11.45
N ASP A 48 -7.70 9.70 11.06
CA ASP A 48 -7.41 10.12 9.68
C ASP A 48 -6.51 9.14 8.92
N TRP A 49 -5.98 8.15 9.60
CA TRP A 49 -5.24 7.03 9.05
C TRP A 49 -5.39 5.75 9.89
N HIS A 50 -5.17 4.62 9.26
CA HIS A 50 -5.16 3.31 9.89
C HIS A 50 -3.81 2.61 9.67
N HIS A 51 -3.41 1.79 10.63
CA HIS A 51 -2.22 0.95 10.53
C HIS A 51 -2.64 -0.47 10.16
N ALA A 52 -2.43 -0.84 8.90
CA ALA A 52 -2.77 -2.16 8.38
C ALA A 52 -1.62 -3.17 8.48
N VAL A 53 -0.42 -2.71 8.87
CA VAL A 53 0.83 -3.43 9.07
C VAL A 53 1.26 -4.23 7.84
N MET A 54 0.73 -5.45 7.66
CA MET A 54 1.15 -6.33 6.56
C MET A 54 0.41 -6.06 5.26
N GLY A 55 -0.81 -5.48 5.30
CA GLY A 55 -1.53 -5.15 4.09
C GLY A 55 -3.04 -5.06 4.23
N VAL A 56 -3.66 -4.74 3.11
CA VAL A 56 -5.10 -4.49 2.97
C VAL A 56 -5.68 -5.46 1.96
N GLU A 57 -6.69 -6.24 2.36
CA GLU A 57 -7.48 -7.04 1.45
C GLU A 57 -8.80 -6.31 1.15
N LEU A 58 -9.09 -6.17 -0.14
CA LEU A 58 -10.32 -5.59 -0.68
C LEU A 58 -11.16 -6.70 -1.29
N LEU A 59 -12.22 -7.11 -0.63
CA LEU A 59 -13.18 -8.05 -1.20
C LEU A 59 -14.11 -7.29 -2.14
N THR A 60 -14.01 -7.55 -3.43
CA THR A 60 -14.76 -6.82 -4.46
C THR A 60 -15.85 -7.68 -5.09
N ASP A 61 -16.74 -7.03 -5.84
CA ASP A 61 -17.76 -7.70 -6.66
C ASP A 61 -17.18 -8.59 -7.79
N ARG A 62 -15.85 -8.52 -8.01
CA ARG A 62 -15.12 -9.33 -8.99
C ARG A 62 -14.05 -10.23 -8.38
N GLY A 63 -14.14 -10.49 -7.09
CA GLY A 63 -13.19 -11.28 -6.32
C GLY A 63 -12.24 -10.43 -5.46
N PRO A 64 -11.36 -11.09 -4.69
CA PRO A 64 -10.43 -10.41 -3.80
C PRO A 64 -9.35 -9.68 -4.58
N SER A 65 -8.85 -8.62 -3.97
CA SER A 65 -7.61 -7.94 -4.33
C SER A 65 -6.92 -7.54 -3.06
N CYS A 66 -5.60 -7.59 -3.02
CA CYS A 66 -4.85 -7.13 -1.86
C CYS A 66 -3.75 -6.14 -2.24
N VAL A 67 -3.42 -5.29 -1.30
CA VAL A 67 -2.31 -4.34 -1.37
C VAL A 67 -1.35 -4.68 -0.25
N LEU A 68 -0.14 -5.04 -0.62
CA LEU A 68 0.95 -5.46 0.26
C LEU A 68 2.18 -4.59 0.04
N TRP A 69 3.17 -4.70 0.90
CA TRP A 69 4.53 -4.27 0.56
C TRP A 69 5.10 -5.14 -0.57
N SER A 70 5.96 -4.56 -1.40
CA SER A 70 6.42 -5.19 -2.64
C SER A 70 7.81 -5.78 -2.52
N ASP A 71 7.98 -6.97 -3.12
CA ASP A 71 9.29 -7.55 -3.42
C ASP A 71 9.71 -7.32 -4.88
N THR A 72 8.78 -6.97 -5.76
CA THR A 72 9.04 -6.89 -7.21
C THR A 72 9.93 -5.71 -7.57
N PHE A 73 9.67 -4.55 -6.97
CA PHE A 73 10.39 -3.31 -7.30
C PHE A 73 11.49 -3.00 -6.30
N PHE A 74 11.15 -3.04 -5.05
CA PHE A 74 12.02 -2.88 -3.90
C PHE A 74 11.23 -3.34 -2.66
N PRO A 75 11.88 -3.98 -1.65
CA PRO A 75 11.19 -4.55 -0.50
C PRO A 75 10.24 -3.61 0.27
N TYR A 76 10.27 -2.32 0.01
CA TYR A 76 9.54 -1.30 0.76
C TYR A 76 8.57 -0.49 -0.10
N GLY A 77 8.12 -1.02 -1.23
CA GLY A 77 7.06 -0.41 -2.05
C GLY A 77 5.69 -1.05 -1.81
N VAL A 78 4.63 -0.47 -2.37
CA VAL A 78 3.29 -1.10 -2.41
C VAL A 78 3.13 -1.94 -3.66
N GLU A 79 2.48 -3.10 -3.56
CA GLU A 79 2.12 -3.93 -4.71
C GLU A 79 0.67 -4.39 -4.63
N VAL A 80 0.01 -4.52 -5.81
CA VAL A 80 -1.38 -4.97 -5.92
C VAL A 80 -1.43 -6.36 -6.51
N PHE A 81 -2.19 -7.24 -5.87
CA PHE A 81 -2.49 -8.59 -6.35
C PHE A 81 -4.00 -8.79 -6.44
N HIS A 82 -4.47 -9.54 -7.44
CA HIS A 82 -5.89 -9.88 -7.62
C HIS A 82 -6.17 -11.30 -7.14
N THR A 83 -5.63 -11.62 -5.99
CA THR A 83 -5.74 -12.89 -5.28
C THR A 83 -6.00 -12.62 -3.80
N PRO A 84 -6.46 -13.62 -3.03
CA PRO A 84 -6.58 -13.49 -1.59
C PRO A 84 -5.25 -13.16 -0.90
N MET A 85 -5.31 -12.41 0.19
CA MET A 85 -4.15 -12.10 1.03
C MET A 85 -3.41 -13.35 1.50
N SER A 86 -4.14 -14.42 1.82
CA SER A 86 -3.58 -15.69 2.29
C SER A 86 -2.60 -16.34 1.33
N GLU A 87 -2.72 -16.09 0.02
CA GLU A 87 -1.76 -16.60 -0.96
C GLU A 87 -0.37 -15.97 -0.85
N HIS A 88 -0.27 -14.80 -0.20
CA HIS A 88 0.98 -14.03 -0.06
C HIS A 88 1.57 -14.09 1.35
N THR A 89 0.71 -14.20 2.37
CA THR A 89 1.13 -14.15 3.78
C THR A 89 1.16 -15.51 4.45
N GLY A 90 0.69 -16.56 3.76
CA GLY A 90 0.57 -17.91 4.28
C GLY A 90 -0.60 -18.09 5.26
N ASP A 91 -1.17 -19.29 5.22
CA ASP A 91 -2.21 -19.74 6.16
C ASP A 91 -1.55 -20.60 7.25
N GLY A 92 -1.85 -20.38 8.49
CA GLY A 92 -1.38 -21.26 9.56
C GLY A 92 -1.42 -20.60 10.94
N GLU A 93 -1.07 -21.38 11.97
CA GLU A 93 -1.03 -20.89 13.35
C GLU A 93 -0.05 -19.71 13.54
N CYS A 94 0.97 -19.62 12.70
CA CYS A 94 1.96 -18.53 12.69
C CYS A 94 1.68 -17.46 11.63
N GLY A 95 0.61 -17.59 10.83
CA GLY A 95 0.22 -16.58 9.84
C GLY A 95 -0.34 -15.31 10.48
N PRO A 96 -0.42 -14.20 9.74
CA PRO A 96 -0.97 -12.95 10.25
C PRO A 96 -2.43 -13.10 10.66
N GLY A 97 -2.85 -12.30 11.64
CA GLY A 97 -4.26 -12.16 11.98
C GLY A 97 -4.99 -11.31 10.93
N SER A 98 -6.21 -11.70 10.55
CA SER A 98 -7.07 -10.89 9.69
C SER A 98 -8.15 -10.20 10.50
N ARG A 99 -8.39 -8.92 10.25
CA ARG A 99 -9.39 -8.09 10.93
C ARG A 99 -10.31 -7.44 9.91
N ASP A 100 -11.62 -7.68 10.02
CA ASP A 100 -12.62 -6.93 9.28
C ASP A 100 -12.71 -5.49 9.81
N VAL A 101 -12.44 -4.51 8.94
CA VAL A 101 -12.48 -3.08 9.23
C VAL A 101 -13.57 -2.34 8.44
N SER A 102 -14.43 -3.06 7.75
CA SER A 102 -15.50 -2.54 6.90
C SER A 102 -16.45 -1.59 7.62
N ARG A 103 -16.62 -1.79 8.94
CA ARG A 103 -17.51 -1.00 9.78
C ARG A 103 -16.88 0.27 10.34
N SER A 104 -15.56 0.48 10.18
CA SER A 104 -14.93 1.74 10.57
C SER A 104 -15.56 2.89 9.78
N GLY A 105 -15.64 4.08 10.38
CA GLY A 105 -16.30 5.24 9.75
C GLY A 105 -15.71 5.54 8.37
N ARG A 106 -14.39 5.44 8.24
CA ARG A 106 -13.67 5.74 6.99
C ARG A 106 -13.98 4.76 5.86
N TRP A 107 -14.03 3.46 6.14
CA TRP A 107 -14.33 2.47 5.12
C TRP A 107 -15.80 2.38 4.80
N ARG A 108 -16.66 2.42 5.80
CA ARG A 108 -18.12 2.31 5.63
C ARG A 108 -18.67 3.29 4.58
N GLU A 109 -18.11 4.51 4.51
CA GLU A 109 -18.51 5.53 3.56
C GLU A 109 -18.10 5.23 2.12
N ARG A 110 -17.10 4.37 1.92
CA ARG A 110 -16.51 4.00 0.63
C ARG A 110 -17.05 2.70 0.05
N LEU A 111 -17.58 1.84 0.91
CA LEU A 111 -18.09 0.53 0.49
C LEU A 111 -19.30 0.65 -0.44
N GLY A 112 -19.42 -0.32 -1.36
CA GLY A 112 -20.53 -0.42 -2.31
C GLY A 112 -20.44 0.56 -3.50
N SER A 113 -19.61 1.60 -3.43
CA SER A 113 -19.33 2.47 -4.58
C SER A 113 -18.23 1.88 -5.46
N PRO A 114 -18.28 2.12 -6.79
CA PRO A 114 -17.19 1.68 -7.66
C PRO A 114 -15.94 2.51 -7.40
N VAL A 115 -14.77 1.89 -7.55
CA VAL A 115 -13.50 2.59 -7.64
C VAL A 115 -13.51 3.48 -8.88
N ALA A 116 -13.35 4.78 -8.68
CA ALA A 116 -13.41 5.76 -9.77
C ALA A 116 -12.07 5.90 -10.50
N ASN A 117 -10.97 5.84 -9.76
CA ASN A 117 -9.62 5.97 -10.29
C ASN A 117 -8.61 5.29 -9.38
N VAL A 118 -7.45 4.94 -9.92
CA VAL A 118 -6.30 4.46 -9.17
C VAL A 118 -5.05 5.16 -9.68
N GLU A 119 -4.24 5.68 -8.77
CA GLU A 119 -3.01 6.39 -9.08
C GLU A 119 -1.86 5.87 -8.22
N THR A 120 -0.69 5.69 -8.82
CA THR A 120 0.52 5.21 -8.13
C THR A 120 1.53 6.34 -8.02
N PHE A 121 2.05 6.54 -6.82
CA PHE A 121 3.11 7.49 -6.52
C PHE A 121 4.45 6.77 -6.50
N TRP A 122 5.38 7.26 -7.33
CA TRP A 122 6.68 6.66 -7.51
C TRP A 122 7.76 7.60 -7.00
N GLU A 123 8.66 7.08 -6.19
CA GLU A 123 9.87 7.76 -5.79
C GLU A 123 11.12 7.02 -6.28
N ARG A 124 12.19 7.78 -6.48
CA ARG A 124 13.48 7.24 -6.88
C ARG A 124 14.44 7.28 -5.71
N PHE A 125 15.01 6.13 -5.41
CA PHE A 125 15.99 5.96 -4.34
C PHE A 125 17.31 5.46 -4.88
N THR A 126 18.40 5.93 -4.27
CA THR A 126 19.72 5.32 -4.44
C THR A 126 19.89 4.24 -3.39
N VAL A 127 19.89 2.99 -3.82
CA VAL A 127 20.24 1.87 -2.96
C VAL A 127 21.75 1.77 -2.93
N GLY A 128 22.33 1.95 -1.75
CA GLY A 128 23.78 1.91 -1.52
C GLY A 128 24.39 0.54 -1.82
N PRO A 129 25.72 0.44 -1.87
CA PRO A 129 26.36 -0.83 -2.07
C PRO A 129 25.97 -1.80 -0.95
N GLY A 130 25.50 -2.99 -1.32
CA GLY A 130 25.04 -4.03 -0.41
C GLY A 130 25.73 -5.35 -0.62
N TYR A 131 25.79 -6.18 0.41
CA TYR A 131 26.29 -7.54 0.29
C TYR A 131 25.29 -8.42 -0.47
N ARG A 132 25.77 -9.07 -1.52
CA ARG A 132 25.02 -10.16 -2.17
C ARG A 132 25.23 -11.46 -1.40
N GLY A 133 24.30 -12.40 -1.54
CA GLY A 133 24.39 -13.71 -0.91
C GLY A 133 25.63 -14.54 -1.29
N ASP A 134 26.33 -14.17 -2.37
CA ASP A 134 27.60 -14.73 -2.82
C ASP A 134 28.83 -14.05 -2.20
N GLY A 135 28.65 -13.11 -1.28
CA GLY A 135 29.71 -12.35 -0.62
C GLY A 135 30.28 -11.20 -1.44
N GLN A 136 29.76 -10.94 -2.64
CA GLN A 136 30.17 -9.78 -3.43
C GLN A 136 29.40 -8.52 -2.98
N ILE A 137 30.06 -7.37 -3.10
CA ILE A 137 29.42 -6.06 -2.88
C ILE A 137 28.83 -5.60 -4.22
N SER A 138 27.52 -5.34 -4.23
CA SER A 138 26.89 -4.70 -5.38
C SER A 138 27.19 -3.20 -5.38
N ASP A 139 27.37 -2.62 -6.55
CA ASP A 139 27.44 -1.15 -6.71
C ASP A 139 26.11 -0.50 -6.30
N ALA A 140 26.18 0.78 -5.93
CA ALA A 140 24.99 1.60 -5.73
C ALA A 140 24.17 1.65 -7.03
N CYS A 141 22.86 1.55 -6.92
CA CYS A 141 21.95 1.62 -8.06
C CYS A 141 20.73 2.49 -7.75
N GLU A 142 20.18 3.13 -8.78
CA GLU A 142 18.91 3.83 -8.69
C GLU A 142 17.75 2.86 -8.88
N VAL A 143 16.76 2.92 -7.98
CA VAL A 143 15.53 2.13 -8.05
C VAL A 143 14.31 3.05 -7.99
N ASP A 144 13.32 2.77 -8.83
CA ASP A 144 12.03 3.44 -8.75
C ASP A 144 11.07 2.57 -7.92
N VAL A 145 10.51 3.13 -6.87
CA VAL A 145 9.69 2.43 -5.88
C VAL A 145 8.27 2.99 -5.88
N PRO A 146 7.22 2.16 -6.02
CA PRO A 146 5.84 2.60 -5.85
C PRO A 146 5.53 2.79 -4.36
N VAL A 147 5.78 3.98 -3.82
CA VAL A 147 5.70 4.26 -2.37
C VAL A 147 4.28 4.41 -1.85
N ALA A 148 3.33 4.75 -2.73
CA ALA A 148 1.92 4.84 -2.36
C ALA A 148 1.00 4.52 -3.54
N LEU A 149 -0.18 4.00 -3.21
CA LEU A 149 -1.29 3.77 -4.12
C LEU A 149 -2.51 4.56 -3.63
N ARG A 150 -3.04 5.44 -4.46
CA ARG A 150 -4.30 6.14 -4.23
C ARG A 150 -5.43 5.42 -4.92
N ILE A 151 -6.50 5.14 -4.20
CA ILE A 151 -7.77 4.60 -4.72
C ILE A 151 -8.86 5.63 -4.47
N ASP A 152 -9.48 6.13 -5.54
CA ASP A 152 -10.55 7.13 -5.46
C ASP A 152 -11.92 6.45 -5.41
N PHE A 153 -12.70 6.82 -4.39
CA PHE A 153 -14.09 6.45 -4.20
C PHE A 153 -14.98 7.70 -4.25
N ALA A 154 -16.30 7.54 -4.37
CA ALA A 154 -17.25 8.65 -4.33
C ALA A 154 -17.18 9.47 -3.03
N ALA A 155 -16.85 8.81 -1.91
CA ALA A 155 -16.70 9.43 -0.59
C ALA A 155 -15.29 10.02 -0.34
N GLY A 156 -14.44 10.02 -1.34
CA GLY A 156 -13.06 10.50 -1.27
C GLY A 156 -12.02 9.37 -1.31
N PRO A 157 -10.75 9.73 -1.43
CA PRO A 157 -9.66 8.79 -1.63
C PRO A 157 -9.31 7.98 -0.37
N ALA A 158 -8.63 6.86 -0.60
CA ALA A 158 -7.83 6.15 0.37
C ALA A 158 -6.44 5.90 -0.24
N TRP A 159 -5.38 6.26 0.48
CA TRP A 159 -3.99 5.98 0.07
C TRP A 159 -3.46 4.80 0.88
N MET A 160 -2.92 3.80 0.21
CA MET A 160 -2.10 2.76 0.81
C MET A 160 -0.65 3.19 0.65
N VAL A 161 0.04 3.39 1.76
CA VAL A 161 1.42 3.92 1.80
C VAL A 161 2.33 2.87 2.40
N ALA A 162 3.44 2.57 1.72
CA ALA A 162 4.51 1.76 2.28
C ALA A 162 5.31 2.62 3.27
N GLY A 163 5.01 2.50 4.56
CA GLY A 163 5.62 3.36 5.57
C GLY A 163 5.48 2.83 6.98
N ILE A 164 6.53 3.07 7.77
CA ILE A 164 6.62 2.66 9.17
C ILE A 164 6.34 3.86 10.08
N PRO A 165 5.20 3.89 10.79
CA PRO A 165 4.94 4.92 11.79
C PRO A 165 5.94 4.85 12.94
N GLN A 166 6.47 6.00 13.35
CA GLN A 166 7.52 6.08 14.35
C GLN A 166 6.94 6.23 15.75
N TYR A 167 7.28 5.30 16.62
CA TYR A 167 6.99 5.38 18.06
C TYR A 167 7.71 6.61 18.69
N PRO A 168 7.14 7.30 19.71
CA PRO A 168 5.97 6.87 20.49
C PRO A 168 4.61 7.42 20.03
N ASP A 169 4.56 8.49 19.27
CA ASP A 169 3.30 9.19 18.95
C ASP A 169 2.73 8.88 17.55
N MET A 170 3.44 8.07 16.78
CA MET A 170 3.04 7.62 15.45
C MET A 170 2.79 8.76 14.44
N ARG A 171 3.35 9.94 14.69
CA ARG A 171 3.17 11.11 13.81
C ARG A 171 4.12 11.13 12.65
N GLU A 172 5.38 10.86 12.91
CA GLU A 172 6.39 10.71 11.88
C GLU A 172 6.28 9.35 11.22
N VAL A 173 6.59 9.28 9.94
CA VAL A 173 6.53 8.05 9.15
C VAL A 173 7.81 7.95 8.34
N PHE A 174 8.45 6.81 8.41
CA PHE A 174 9.55 6.48 7.52
C PHE A 174 8.98 5.90 6.22
N VAL A 175 9.21 6.55 5.09
CA VAL A 175 8.82 6.12 3.74
C VAL A 175 10.10 6.03 2.90
N PRO A 176 10.34 4.93 2.14
CA PRO A 176 9.53 3.72 2.06
C PRO A 176 9.77 2.81 3.26
N GLY A 177 8.75 2.04 3.63
CA GLY A 177 8.80 1.07 4.73
C GLY A 177 8.19 -0.27 4.34
N ASP A 178 8.34 -1.27 5.21
CA ASP A 178 7.81 -2.63 5.03
C ASP A 178 6.46 -2.84 5.74
N GLU A 179 5.79 -1.76 6.11
CA GLU A 179 4.44 -1.79 6.67
C GLU A 179 3.49 -0.99 5.77
N ILE A 180 2.21 -1.32 5.81
CA ILE A 180 1.17 -0.61 5.05
C ILE A 180 0.34 0.27 5.99
N MET A 181 0.33 1.55 5.69
CA MET A 181 -0.58 2.53 6.26
C MET A 181 -1.72 2.81 5.29
N VAL A 182 -2.93 3.04 5.81
CA VAL A 182 -4.06 3.54 5.03
C VAL A 182 -4.40 4.95 5.48
N VAL A 183 -4.20 5.92 4.60
CA VAL A 183 -4.43 7.33 4.88
C VAL A 183 -5.70 7.79 4.18
N PHE A 184 -6.51 8.65 4.82
CA PHE A 184 -7.81 9.08 4.30
C PHE A 184 -7.92 10.58 4.09
N THR A 185 -6.89 11.35 4.45
CA THR A 185 -6.90 12.81 4.33
C THR A 185 -5.63 13.33 3.65
N VAL A 186 -5.79 14.39 2.86
CA VAL A 186 -4.67 15.10 2.23
C VAL A 186 -3.75 15.69 3.28
N GLU A 187 -4.30 16.19 4.39
CA GLU A 187 -3.56 16.77 5.50
C GLU A 187 -2.56 15.75 6.08
N ARG A 188 -3.00 14.51 6.25
CA ARG A 188 -2.11 13.45 6.75
C ARG A 188 -1.04 13.07 5.72
N MET A 189 -1.39 13.02 4.42
CA MET A 189 -0.41 12.77 3.37
C MET A 189 0.69 13.86 3.35
N ARG A 190 0.33 15.14 3.53
CA ARG A 190 1.31 16.24 3.66
C ARG A 190 2.22 16.07 4.87
N GLN A 191 1.65 15.69 6.02
CA GLN A 191 2.41 15.48 7.26
C GLN A 191 3.46 14.38 7.13
N ILE A 192 3.20 13.36 6.31
CA ILE A 192 4.14 12.27 6.05
C ILE A 192 5.05 12.52 4.84
N GLY A 193 5.05 13.74 4.29
CA GLY A 193 6.05 14.18 3.33
C GLY A 193 5.62 14.19 1.86
N PHE A 194 4.38 13.83 1.52
CA PHE A 194 3.92 13.90 0.14
C PHE A 194 3.56 15.34 -0.26
N PRO A 195 4.05 15.87 -1.39
CA PRO A 195 3.83 17.24 -1.80
C PRO A 195 2.41 17.47 -2.35
N ASP A 196 1.88 18.70 -2.21
CA ASP A 196 0.54 19.08 -2.66
C ASP A 196 0.27 18.85 -4.15
N SER A 197 1.32 18.98 -4.97
CA SER A 197 1.22 18.75 -6.42
C SER A 197 0.74 17.35 -6.80
N GLU A 198 0.92 16.37 -5.92
CA GLU A 198 0.51 14.98 -6.13
C GLU A 198 -0.99 14.76 -5.84
N PHE A 199 -1.66 15.72 -5.20
CA PHE A 199 -3.08 15.59 -4.84
C PHE A 199 -4.02 16.41 -5.73
N LEU A 200 -3.47 17.33 -6.52
CA LEU A 200 -4.24 18.13 -7.44
C LEU A 200 -4.68 17.26 -8.61
N THR A 201 -5.89 16.75 -8.51
CA THR A 201 -6.58 16.17 -9.68
C THR A 201 -6.71 17.29 -10.70
N VAL A 202 -5.97 17.22 -11.79
CA VAL A 202 -6.25 18.05 -12.95
C VAL A 202 -7.63 17.61 -13.42
N SER A 203 -8.66 18.39 -13.08
CA SER A 203 -9.99 18.24 -13.66
C SER A 203 -9.83 18.45 -15.16
N ARG A 204 -9.68 17.35 -15.90
CA ARG A 204 -9.80 17.39 -17.36
C ARG A 204 -11.28 17.61 -17.64
N GLY A 205 -11.63 18.87 -17.88
CA GLY A 205 -12.92 19.29 -18.42
C GLY A 205 -13.15 18.73 -19.82
#